data_d1ed1f7ccb4e9d4a1fc1de6e5d06fa38
#
_entry.id   d1ed1f7ccb4e9d4a1fc1de6e5d06fa38
#
_cell.length_a   1.000
_cell.length_b   1.000
_cell.length_c   1.000
_cell.angle_alpha   90.00
_cell.angle_beta   90.00
_cell.angle_gamma   90.00
#
_symmetry.space_group_name_H-M   'P 1'
#
loop_
_entity.id
_entity.type
_entity.pdbx_description
1 polymer ?
#
loop_
_entity_poly.entity_id
_entity_poly.type
_entity_poly.pdbx_seq_one_letter_code
_entity_poly.pdbx_strand_id
1 'polypeptide(L)'
;MYHDWRAAAMVLCLALGSPACAGSSGDATPPPTDNNPPPEEPESPNPPSPPPPNSPEPPPSPPPGPPIPNPPGLGAGARVLFIGNSLTQVNDVPGMVRTLAAAAGLGWFVDVQLSGGASLQDQWERGQVQAKIRGSHWDAVVLQQGPSSLAESRANLREWTGTYDELVRQSGGQSALYMVWPERSRFAWFDRVRDSYALAARDVDGWFLPAGQAWRAAWEDEPELPLYGGDGFHPTVAGSWAAALTLFGGLSAHSLAGLPAPVGMDSSTAERLRQAAAQALERYGDYGPVDAP
;
A
#
# COMPACT_ATOMS: atom_id res chain seq x y z
N MET A 1 -19.12 1.32 40.15
CA MET A 1 -18.16 2.38 40.57
C MET A 1 -17.59 2.99 39.30
N TYR A 2 -18.12 4.18 38.98
CA TYR A 2 -17.70 5.01 37.85
C TYR A 2 -16.47 5.79 38.28
N HIS A 3 -15.43 5.86 37.42
CA HIS A 3 -14.45 6.93 37.50
C HIS A 3 -14.30 7.60 36.14
N ASP A 4 -14.81 8.80 36.17
CA ASP A 4 -14.78 9.88 35.20
C ASP A 4 -13.35 10.48 35.14
N TRP A 5 -12.82 10.72 33.94
CA TRP A 5 -11.65 11.57 33.73
C TRP A 5 -11.97 12.60 32.64
N ARG A 6 -12.46 13.74 33.11
CA ARG A 6 -12.58 14.96 32.30
C ARG A 6 -11.45 15.92 32.65
N ALA A 7 -10.88 16.50 31.60
CA ALA A 7 -10.39 17.87 31.42
C ALA A 7 -9.13 18.32 32.17
N ALA A 8 -8.21 18.89 31.39
CA ALA A 8 -7.71 20.26 31.61
C ALA A 8 -7.02 20.79 30.33
N ALA A 9 -7.71 21.66 29.65
CA ALA A 9 -7.13 22.65 28.77
C ALA A 9 -6.58 23.79 29.62
N MET A 10 -5.38 24.29 29.33
CA MET A 10 -4.91 25.56 29.87
C MET A 10 -4.26 26.39 28.76
N VAL A 11 -5.05 27.39 28.33
CA VAL A 11 -4.65 28.55 27.54
C VAL A 11 -3.92 29.51 28.46
N LEU A 12 -2.76 30.02 28.03
CA LEU A 12 -2.18 31.22 28.61
C LEU A 12 -1.67 32.15 27.50
N CYS A 13 -2.46 33.16 27.19
CA CYS A 13 -2.04 34.40 26.54
C CYS A 13 -1.51 35.34 27.60
N LEU A 14 -0.40 36.02 27.36
CA LEU A 14 -0.19 37.38 27.85
C LEU A 14 0.81 38.12 26.99
N ALA A 15 0.37 39.31 26.64
CA ALA A 15 0.88 40.34 25.78
C ALA A 15 1.78 41.33 26.51
N LEU A 16 2.31 42.23 25.72
CA LEU A 16 2.68 43.63 25.98
C LEU A 16 4.15 43.97 26.19
N GLY A 17 4.60 44.93 25.39
CA GLY A 17 5.53 45.97 25.80
C GLY A 17 6.55 46.43 24.76
N SER A 18 6.19 47.36 23.90
CA SER A 18 7.14 48.36 23.36
C SER A 18 7.34 49.47 24.36
N PRO A 19 8.48 50.16 24.35
CA PRO A 19 8.41 51.53 23.84
C PRO A 19 9.60 51.99 22.98
N ALA A 20 9.35 53.07 22.27
CA ALA A 20 10.20 53.87 21.40
C ALA A 20 11.13 54.84 22.16
N CYS A 21 12.11 55.38 21.47
CA CYS A 21 12.61 56.75 21.32
C CYS A 21 14.14 56.81 21.26
N ALA A 22 14.64 57.22 20.16
CA ALA A 22 15.10 58.54 19.73
C ALA A 22 16.63 58.79 19.87
N GLY A 23 17.23 59.32 18.81
CA GLY A 23 18.43 60.16 18.90
C GLY A 23 19.50 59.94 17.84
N SER A 24 19.37 60.53 16.67
CA SER A 24 20.26 61.50 16.02
C SER A 24 21.79 61.29 16.13
N SER A 25 22.44 61.08 15.02
CA SER A 25 23.43 62.05 14.45
C SER A 25 24.11 61.42 13.23
N GLY A 26 24.27 62.23 12.20
CA GLY A 26 24.74 61.85 10.89
C GLY A 26 26.25 61.62 10.83
N ASP A 27 26.57 60.75 9.88
CA ASP A 27 27.90 60.84 9.24
C ASP A 27 27.74 60.37 7.78
N ALA A 28 28.31 61.26 6.90
CA ALA A 28 28.18 61.07 5.47
C ALA A 28 29.22 60.08 4.99
N THR A 29 28.76 58.93 4.50
CA THR A 29 29.62 57.98 3.80
C THR A 29 29.50 58.18 2.28
N PRO A 30 30.64 58.19 1.53
CA PRO A 30 30.64 58.37 0.07
C PRO A 30 29.94 57.16 -0.63
N PRO A 31 29.43 57.36 -1.87
CA PRO A 31 28.70 56.32 -2.58
C PRO A 31 29.61 55.13 -2.93
N PRO A 32 29.08 53.93 -2.88
CA PRO A 32 29.83 52.73 -3.27
C PRO A 32 30.09 52.72 -4.77
N THR A 33 31.34 52.48 -5.13
CA THR A 33 31.76 52.17 -6.49
C THR A 33 31.14 50.88 -6.92
N ASP A 34 30.38 50.92 -8.00
CA ASP A 34 29.73 49.79 -8.66
C ASP A 34 30.82 48.91 -9.31
N ASN A 35 31.22 47.84 -8.62
CA ASN A 35 32.05 46.77 -9.16
C ASN A 35 31.18 45.54 -9.45
N ASN A 36 30.22 45.69 -10.37
CA ASN A 36 29.48 44.56 -10.88
C ASN A 36 30.26 43.96 -12.08
N PRO A 37 30.71 42.72 -12.02
CA PRO A 37 31.26 42.06 -13.20
C PRO A 37 30.16 41.92 -14.28
N PRO A 38 30.53 41.93 -15.58
CA PRO A 38 29.57 41.81 -16.66
C PRO A 38 28.81 40.48 -16.53
N PRO A 39 27.52 40.42 -17.00
CA PRO A 39 26.75 39.21 -16.96
C PRO A 39 27.44 38.12 -17.78
N GLU A 40 27.64 36.94 -17.14
CA GLU A 40 28.10 35.76 -17.84
C GLU A 40 27.08 35.34 -18.90
N GLU A 41 27.51 35.10 -20.13
CA GLU A 41 26.73 34.52 -21.19
C GLU A 41 26.19 33.15 -20.73
N PRO A 42 24.96 32.79 -21.05
CA PRO A 42 24.44 31.48 -20.65
C PRO A 42 25.26 30.38 -21.35
N GLU A 43 25.93 29.54 -20.56
CA GLU A 43 26.58 28.32 -21.05
C GLU A 43 25.54 27.43 -21.75
N SER A 44 25.87 27.05 -22.96
CA SER A 44 25.09 26.05 -23.71
C SER A 44 25.00 24.74 -22.93
N PRO A 45 23.83 24.08 -22.84
CA PRO A 45 23.73 22.84 -22.12
C PRO A 45 24.68 21.80 -22.70
N ASN A 46 25.52 21.22 -21.86
CA ASN A 46 26.37 20.10 -22.22
C ASN A 46 25.52 18.95 -22.78
N PRO A 47 25.93 18.33 -23.88
CA PRO A 47 25.24 17.15 -24.40
C PRO A 47 25.23 16.03 -23.32
N PRO A 48 24.16 15.23 -23.22
CA PRO A 48 24.09 14.16 -22.25
C PRO A 48 25.23 13.16 -22.47
N SER A 49 25.89 12.78 -21.39
CA SER A 49 26.94 11.76 -21.41
C SER A 49 26.38 10.46 -22.00
N PRO A 50 27.18 9.75 -22.85
CA PRO A 50 26.76 8.47 -23.37
C PRO A 50 26.54 7.46 -22.23
N PRO A 51 25.56 6.55 -22.36
CA PRO A 51 25.32 5.52 -21.36
C PRO A 51 26.57 4.63 -21.16
N PRO A 52 26.85 4.15 -19.93
CA PRO A 52 27.97 3.29 -19.69
C PRO A 52 27.85 1.98 -20.51
N PRO A 53 28.96 1.44 -21.05
CA PRO A 53 28.92 0.24 -21.84
C PRO A 53 28.61 -0.97 -20.95
N ASN A 54 27.57 -1.72 -21.35
CA ASN A 54 27.25 -3.09 -20.97
C ASN A 54 27.16 -3.39 -19.45
N SER A 55 25.98 -3.14 -18.88
CA SER A 55 25.51 -3.98 -17.77
C SER A 55 25.22 -5.38 -18.33
N PRO A 56 25.66 -6.47 -17.67
CA PRO A 56 25.35 -7.82 -18.11
C PRO A 56 23.84 -8.01 -18.18
N GLU A 57 23.37 -8.58 -19.28
CA GLU A 57 21.97 -8.94 -19.48
C GLU A 57 21.54 -9.89 -18.35
N PRO A 58 20.41 -9.62 -17.67
CA PRO A 58 19.94 -10.50 -16.60
C PRO A 58 19.64 -11.90 -17.16
N PRO A 59 19.86 -12.97 -16.38
CA PRO A 59 19.59 -14.32 -16.83
C PRO A 59 18.11 -14.47 -17.22
N PRO A 60 17.78 -15.32 -18.24
CA PRO A 60 16.42 -15.54 -18.67
C PRO A 60 15.56 -16.06 -17.51
N SER A 61 14.36 -15.54 -17.40
CA SER A 61 13.39 -15.94 -16.36
C SER A 61 13.04 -17.43 -16.53
N PRO A 62 12.86 -18.18 -15.44
CA PRO A 62 12.35 -19.54 -15.53
C PRO A 62 10.97 -19.55 -16.20
N PRO A 63 10.63 -20.63 -16.94
CA PRO A 63 9.31 -20.73 -17.57
C PRO A 63 8.20 -20.62 -16.53
N PRO A 64 7.04 -20.03 -16.90
CA PRO A 64 5.90 -19.94 -15.99
C PRO A 64 5.51 -21.36 -15.53
N GLY A 65 5.39 -21.53 -14.21
CA GLY A 65 4.84 -22.74 -13.62
C GLY A 65 3.39 -22.97 -14.07
N PRO A 66 2.82 -24.18 -13.87
CA PRO A 66 1.44 -24.44 -14.17
C PRO A 66 0.54 -23.44 -13.42
N PRO A 67 -0.61 -23.07 -14.00
CA PRO A 67 -1.57 -22.19 -13.31
C PRO A 67 -2.01 -22.86 -12.00
N ILE A 68 -1.92 -22.10 -10.90
CA ILE A 68 -2.42 -22.54 -9.61
C ILE A 68 -3.94 -22.34 -9.64
N PRO A 69 -4.75 -23.32 -9.22
CA PRO A 69 -6.19 -23.17 -9.24
C PRO A 69 -6.63 -21.97 -8.39
N ASN A 70 -7.56 -21.19 -8.93
CA ASN A 70 -8.24 -20.13 -8.18
C ASN A 70 -8.64 -20.68 -6.80
N PRO A 71 -8.45 -19.91 -5.70
CA PRO A 71 -8.81 -20.38 -4.37
C PRO A 71 -10.27 -20.84 -4.35
N PRO A 72 -10.57 -21.98 -3.76
CA PRO A 72 -11.94 -22.33 -3.43
C PRO A 72 -12.40 -21.31 -2.40
N GLY A 73 -13.17 -20.30 -2.77
CA GLY A 73 -13.50 -19.15 -1.94
C GLY A 73 -13.77 -19.50 -0.48
N LEU A 74 -13.29 -18.68 0.43
CA LEU A 74 -13.52 -18.83 1.86
C LEU A 74 -15.02 -18.79 2.17
N GLY A 75 -15.51 -19.82 2.87
CA GLY A 75 -16.90 -19.96 3.26
C GLY A 75 -17.33 -19.08 4.43
N ALA A 76 -18.57 -19.30 4.88
CA ALA A 76 -19.10 -18.63 6.06
C ALA A 76 -18.31 -18.98 7.32
N GLY A 77 -18.10 -17.97 8.19
CA GLY A 77 -17.40 -18.12 9.46
C GLY A 77 -15.87 -18.20 9.34
N ALA A 78 -15.31 -18.01 8.16
CA ALA A 78 -13.86 -18.07 7.96
C ALA A 78 -13.11 -17.08 8.87
N ARG A 79 -11.91 -17.45 9.25
CA ARG A 79 -11.01 -16.69 10.10
C ARG A 79 -9.84 -16.15 9.28
N VAL A 80 -9.77 -14.84 9.16
CA VAL A 80 -8.77 -14.14 8.35
C VAL A 80 -7.89 -13.25 9.23
N LEU A 81 -6.58 -13.45 9.18
CA LEU A 81 -5.61 -12.61 9.85
C LEU A 81 -4.92 -11.68 8.84
N PHE A 82 -4.88 -10.38 9.12
CA PHE A 82 -4.11 -9.43 8.34
C PHE A 82 -2.81 -9.09 9.06
N ILE A 83 -1.69 -9.27 8.37
CA ILE A 83 -0.36 -8.86 8.79
C ILE A 83 0.14 -7.83 7.78
N GLY A 84 0.36 -6.59 8.22
CA GLY A 84 0.68 -5.50 7.32
C GLY A 84 1.16 -4.24 8.01
N ASN A 85 1.24 -3.17 7.26
CA ASN A 85 1.69 -1.87 7.75
C ASN A 85 0.60 -0.78 7.60
N SER A 86 1.02 0.49 7.51
CA SER A 86 0.09 1.62 7.41
C SER A 86 -0.80 1.58 6.16
N LEU A 87 -0.38 0.94 5.06
CA LEU A 87 -1.20 0.80 3.86
C LEU A 87 -2.42 -0.11 4.08
N THR A 88 -2.32 -1.07 5.01
CA THR A 88 -3.44 -1.89 5.47
C THR A 88 -4.23 -1.20 6.59
N GLN A 89 -3.56 -0.42 7.44
CA GLN A 89 -4.15 0.21 8.63
C GLN A 89 -5.01 1.43 8.30
N VAL A 90 -4.57 2.26 7.36
CA VAL A 90 -5.27 3.50 6.99
C VAL A 90 -6.67 3.18 6.46
N ASN A 91 -7.67 3.90 6.97
CA ASN A 91 -9.09 3.70 6.70
C ASN A 91 -9.64 2.31 7.08
N ASP A 92 -8.90 1.53 7.88
CA ASP A 92 -9.33 0.20 8.38
C ASP A 92 -9.71 -0.78 7.24
N VAL A 93 -8.79 -1.05 6.32
CA VAL A 93 -9.01 -2.01 5.22
C VAL A 93 -9.53 -3.36 5.71
N PRO A 94 -9.00 -3.98 6.81
CA PRO A 94 -9.55 -5.22 7.36
C PRO A 94 -11.00 -5.09 7.84
N GLY A 95 -11.37 -3.96 8.44
CA GLY A 95 -12.75 -3.66 8.85
C GLY A 95 -13.68 -3.51 7.65
N MET A 96 -13.20 -2.91 6.54
CA MET A 96 -13.94 -2.87 5.28
C MET A 96 -14.17 -4.29 4.73
N VAL A 97 -13.15 -5.16 4.72
CA VAL A 97 -13.28 -6.57 4.29
C VAL A 97 -14.30 -7.30 5.16
N ARG A 98 -14.25 -7.13 6.49
CA ARG A 98 -15.23 -7.71 7.42
C ARG A 98 -16.65 -7.22 7.11
N THR A 99 -16.84 -5.95 6.79
CA THR A 99 -18.13 -5.37 6.42
C THR A 99 -18.66 -5.97 5.12
N LEU A 100 -17.80 -6.12 4.10
CA LEU A 100 -18.15 -6.75 2.83
C LEU A 100 -18.55 -8.23 3.05
N ALA A 101 -17.79 -8.97 3.84
CA ALA A 101 -18.10 -10.36 4.18
C ALA A 101 -19.43 -10.49 4.94
N ALA A 102 -19.73 -9.57 5.86
CA ALA A 102 -21.01 -9.54 6.54
C ALA A 102 -22.18 -9.25 5.59
N ALA A 103 -22.01 -8.30 4.66
CA ALA A 103 -23.01 -7.97 3.65
C ALA A 103 -23.27 -9.12 2.67
N ALA A 104 -22.26 -9.95 2.39
CA ALA A 104 -22.37 -11.18 1.60
C ALA A 104 -22.92 -12.38 2.41
N GLY A 105 -23.25 -12.20 3.68
CA GLY A 105 -23.77 -13.28 4.54
C GLY A 105 -22.72 -14.27 5.03
N LEU A 106 -21.41 -13.96 4.87
CA LEU A 106 -20.32 -14.88 5.23
C LEU A 106 -19.89 -14.78 6.69
N GLY A 107 -20.05 -13.62 7.35
CA GLY A 107 -19.81 -13.47 8.78
C GLY A 107 -18.38 -13.82 9.21
N TRP A 108 -17.36 -13.39 8.47
CA TRP A 108 -15.95 -13.68 8.77
C TRP A 108 -15.47 -13.09 10.09
N PHE A 109 -14.63 -13.84 10.78
CA PHE A 109 -13.80 -13.33 11.86
C PHE A 109 -12.52 -12.74 11.27
N VAL A 110 -12.32 -11.44 11.42
CA VAL A 110 -11.14 -10.71 10.92
C VAL A 110 -10.34 -10.17 12.09
N ASP A 111 -9.07 -10.51 12.15
CA ASP A 111 -8.12 -10.01 13.15
C ASP A 111 -6.87 -9.43 12.48
N VAL A 112 -6.08 -8.65 13.22
CA VAL A 112 -4.99 -7.87 12.65
C VAL A 112 -3.72 -7.94 13.50
N GLN A 113 -2.56 -7.88 12.83
CA GLN A 113 -1.27 -7.54 13.41
C GLN A 113 -0.63 -6.51 12.48
N LEU A 114 -0.79 -5.23 12.80
CA LEU A 114 -0.37 -4.11 11.96
C LEU A 114 0.69 -3.27 12.66
N SER A 115 1.69 -2.81 11.88
CA SER A 115 2.76 -1.95 12.39
C SER A 115 3.17 -0.95 11.31
N GLY A 116 2.95 0.35 11.58
CA GLY A 116 3.25 1.43 10.63
C GLY A 116 4.69 1.37 10.10
N GLY A 117 4.87 1.46 8.79
CA GLY A 117 6.16 1.45 8.11
C GLY A 117 6.92 0.13 8.12
N ALA A 118 6.44 -0.90 8.81
CA ALA A 118 7.15 -2.17 8.96
C ALA A 118 7.07 -3.04 7.69
N SER A 119 8.15 -3.75 7.40
CA SER A 119 8.18 -4.91 6.50
C SER A 119 7.68 -6.17 7.23
N LEU A 120 7.52 -7.27 6.51
CA LEU A 120 7.25 -8.58 7.11
C LEU A 120 8.40 -9.01 8.02
N GLN A 121 9.65 -8.76 7.61
CA GLN A 121 10.84 -8.99 8.42
C GLN A 121 10.76 -8.26 9.77
N ASP A 122 10.53 -6.94 9.75
CA ASP A 122 10.47 -6.13 10.97
C ASP A 122 9.43 -6.66 11.97
N GLN A 123 8.29 -7.11 11.47
CA GLN A 123 7.22 -7.65 12.31
C GLN A 123 7.57 -9.03 12.87
N TRP A 124 8.24 -9.87 12.08
CA TRP A 124 8.71 -11.17 12.53
C TRP A 124 9.75 -11.04 13.65
N GLU A 125 10.73 -10.16 13.46
CA GLU A 125 11.80 -9.91 14.45
C GLU A 125 11.28 -9.36 15.78
N ARG A 126 10.13 -8.66 15.77
CA ARG A 126 9.43 -8.23 16.99
C ARG A 126 8.74 -9.37 17.76
N GLY A 127 8.57 -10.53 17.15
CA GLY A 127 8.12 -11.76 17.79
C GLY A 127 6.61 -11.89 18.06
N GLN A 128 5.80 -10.87 17.79
CA GLN A 128 4.36 -10.87 18.09
C GLN A 128 3.54 -11.68 17.08
N VAL A 129 3.93 -11.65 15.81
CA VAL A 129 3.20 -12.31 14.72
C VAL A 129 3.18 -13.82 14.87
N GLN A 130 4.28 -14.42 15.34
CA GLN A 130 4.38 -15.87 15.55
C GLN A 130 3.39 -16.36 16.62
N ALA A 131 3.30 -15.63 17.74
CA ALA A 131 2.34 -15.95 18.79
C ALA A 131 0.89 -15.80 18.27
N LYS A 132 0.63 -14.77 17.46
CA LYS A 132 -0.69 -14.51 16.87
C LYS A 132 -1.11 -15.62 15.89
N ILE A 133 -0.21 -16.06 15.00
CA ILE A 133 -0.49 -17.15 14.06
C ILE A 133 -0.71 -18.47 14.81
N ARG A 134 0.17 -18.82 15.77
CA ARG A 134 0.04 -20.08 16.53
C ARG A 134 -1.13 -20.10 17.50
N GLY A 135 -1.57 -18.92 17.94
CA GLY A 135 -2.61 -18.77 18.96
C GLY A 135 -4.03 -19.13 18.49
N SER A 136 -4.23 -19.37 17.19
CA SER A 136 -5.55 -19.65 16.62
C SER A 136 -5.43 -20.41 15.30
N HIS A 137 -6.52 -21.07 14.89
CA HIS A 137 -6.67 -21.50 13.50
C HIS A 137 -7.02 -20.30 12.63
N TRP A 138 -6.40 -20.24 11.45
CA TRP A 138 -6.68 -19.25 10.42
C TRP A 138 -6.94 -19.95 9.09
N ASP A 139 -8.02 -19.59 8.40
CA ASP A 139 -8.28 -20.08 7.04
C ASP A 139 -7.41 -19.35 6.02
N ALA A 140 -7.14 -18.05 6.28
CA ALA A 140 -6.19 -17.25 5.51
C ALA A 140 -5.39 -16.31 6.38
N VAL A 141 -4.11 -16.11 6.03
CA VAL A 141 -3.26 -15.04 6.56
C VAL A 141 -2.85 -14.14 5.42
N VAL A 142 -3.35 -12.91 5.44
CA VAL A 142 -3.06 -11.89 4.42
C VAL A 142 -1.77 -11.17 4.79
N LEU A 143 -0.75 -11.30 3.94
CA LEU A 143 0.59 -10.75 4.13
C LEU A 143 0.77 -9.51 3.25
N GLN A 144 1.19 -8.39 3.85
CA GLN A 144 1.45 -7.14 3.16
C GLN A 144 2.68 -6.44 3.75
N GLN A 145 3.55 -5.93 2.89
CA GLN A 145 4.59 -4.96 3.23
C GLN A 145 4.58 -3.80 2.23
N GLY A 146 5.65 -3.00 2.13
CA GLY A 146 5.77 -1.93 1.13
C GLY A 146 5.69 -2.44 -0.31
N PRO A 147 5.80 -1.57 -1.30
CA PRO A 147 5.65 -1.92 -2.73
C PRO A 147 6.61 -3.00 -3.24
N SER A 148 7.79 -3.15 -2.63
CA SER A 148 8.77 -4.21 -2.96
C SER A 148 9.18 -4.24 -4.45
N SER A 149 9.29 -3.07 -5.08
CA SER A 149 9.52 -2.90 -6.52
C SER A 149 11.00 -2.93 -6.94
N LEU A 150 11.93 -2.91 -5.98
CA LEU A 150 13.38 -3.04 -6.21
C LEU A 150 13.81 -4.51 -6.03
N ALA A 151 14.93 -4.89 -6.64
CA ALA A 151 15.44 -6.26 -6.57
C ALA A 151 15.61 -6.75 -5.11
N GLU A 152 16.22 -5.92 -4.25
CA GLU A 152 16.46 -6.26 -2.85
C GLU A 152 15.16 -6.39 -2.05
N SER A 153 14.22 -5.44 -2.23
CA SER A 153 12.93 -5.49 -1.54
C SER A 153 12.02 -6.60 -2.06
N ARG A 154 12.14 -6.99 -3.34
CA ARG A 154 11.50 -8.18 -3.89
C ARG A 154 12.06 -9.46 -3.27
N ALA A 155 13.39 -9.59 -3.19
CA ALA A 155 14.04 -10.73 -2.56
C ALA A 155 13.59 -10.86 -1.08
N ASN A 156 13.60 -9.76 -0.34
CA ASN A 156 13.12 -9.69 1.03
C ASN A 156 11.64 -10.12 1.15
N LEU A 157 10.74 -9.61 0.30
CA LEU A 157 9.33 -10.02 0.29
C LEU A 157 9.18 -11.54 0.11
N ARG A 158 9.90 -12.12 -0.87
CA ARG A 158 9.83 -13.56 -1.17
C ARG A 158 10.35 -14.42 -0.02
N GLU A 159 11.50 -14.07 0.53
CA GLU A 159 12.13 -14.77 1.66
C GLU A 159 11.20 -14.80 2.87
N TRP A 160 10.70 -13.62 3.26
CA TRP A 160 9.84 -13.54 4.44
C TRP A 160 8.45 -14.11 4.21
N THR A 161 7.92 -14.05 2.99
CA THR A 161 6.70 -14.79 2.64
C THR A 161 6.87 -16.28 2.90
N GLY A 162 7.98 -16.91 2.48
CA GLY A 162 8.29 -18.31 2.76
C GLY A 162 8.34 -18.60 4.26
N THR A 163 9.03 -17.76 5.02
CA THR A 163 9.12 -17.89 6.49
C THR A 163 7.75 -17.82 7.18
N TYR A 164 6.87 -16.91 6.73
CA TYR A 164 5.51 -16.83 7.25
C TYR A 164 4.66 -18.03 6.84
N ASP A 165 4.77 -18.47 5.58
CA ASP A 165 3.96 -19.57 5.04
C ASP A 165 4.17 -20.88 5.77
N GLU A 166 5.42 -21.19 6.14
CA GLU A 166 5.71 -22.38 6.97
C GLU A 166 4.88 -22.40 8.25
N LEU A 167 4.76 -21.25 8.91
CA LEU A 167 4.00 -21.11 10.15
C LEU A 167 2.49 -21.10 9.91
N VAL A 168 2.05 -20.44 8.83
CA VAL A 168 0.65 -20.38 8.42
C VAL A 168 0.12 -21.78 8.11
N ARG A 169 0.85 -22.58 7.33
CA ARG A 169 0.49 -23.96 7.02
C ARG A 169 0.44 -24.86 8.26
N GLN A 170 1.33 -24.65 9.23
CA GLN A 170 1.29 -25.34 10.52
C GLN A 170 0.02 -25.03 11.32
N SER A 171 -0.56 -23.83 11.14
CA SER A 171 -1.85 -23.46 11.73
C SER A 171 -3.07 -23.92 10.94
N GLY A 172 -2.85 -24.62 9.81
CA GLY A 172 -3.90 -25.10 8.91
C GLY A 172 -4.43 -24.07 7.92
N GLY A 173 -3.76 -22.92 7.79
CA GLY A 173 -4.18 -21.82 6.93
C GLY A 173 -3.46 -21.75 5.59
N GLN A 174 -3.86 -20.77 4.79
CA GLN A 174 -3.27 -20.42 3.50
C GLN A 174 -2.75 -18.99 3.53
N SER A 175 -1.52 -18.78 2.99
CA SER A 175 -0.97 -17.44 2.81
C SER A 175 -1.63 -16.73 1.62
N ALA A 176 -1.93 -15.43 1.79
CA ALA A 176 -2.48 -14.58 0.75
C ALA A 176 -1.65 -13.29 0.63
N LEU A 177 -1.18 -12.95 -0.56
CA LEU A 177 -0.31 -11.82 -0.80
C LEU A 177 -1.12 -10.60 -1.26
N TYR A 178 -1.23 -9.60 -0.39
CA TYR A 178 -1.91 -8.35 -0.68
C TYR A 178 -0.98 -7.41 -1.44
N MET A 179 -1.06 -7.39 -2.78
CA MET A 179 -0.35 -6.47 -3.63
C MET A 179 -0.86 -5.05 -3.40
N VAL A 180 0.00 -4.17 -2.93
CA VAL A 180 -0.23 -2.73 -2.82
C VAL A 180 0.15 -1.99 -4.10
N TRP A 181 0.24 -0.68 -4.06
CA TRP A 181 0.62 0.24 -5.15
C TRP A 181 1.96 0.91 -4.84
N PRO A 182 2.69 1.37 -5.86
CA PRO A 182 3.88 2.21 -5.64
C PRO A 182 3.46 3.61 -5.17
N GLU A 183 4.41 4.40 -4.66
CA GLU A 183 4.23 5.84 -4.49
C GLU A 183 3.84 6.50 -5.83
N ARG A 184 3.06 7.59 -5.79
CA ARG A 184 2.64 8.34 -6.99
C ARG A 184 3.83 8.77 -7.84
N SER A 185 4.94 9.17 -7.21
CA SER A 185 6.20 9.53 -7.87
C SER A 185 6.83 8.39 -8.66
N ARG A 186 6.42 7.15 -8.37
CA ARG A 186 6.89 5.91 -8.99
C ARG A 186 5.78 5.17 -9.72
N PHE A 187 4.81 5.89 -10.27
CA PHE A 187 3.64 5.31 -10.95
C PHE A 187 4.00 4.27 -12.01
N ALA A 188 5.07 4.48 -12.77
CA ALA A 188 5.55 3.53 -13.78
C ALA A 188 5.98 2.15 -13.21
N TRP A 189 6.03 1.98 -11.88
CA TRP A 189 6.52 0.77 -11.23
C TRP A 189 5.42 -0.20 -10.78
N PHE A 190 4.16 0.05 -11.16
CA PHE A 190 3.05 -0.86 -10.83
C PHE A 190 3.31 -2.31 -11.26
N ASP A 191 3.86 -2.52 -12.46
CA ASP A 191 4.18 -3.87 -12.94
C ASP A 191 5.27 -4.53 -12.10
N ARG A 192 6.30 -3.78 -11.69
CA ARG A 192 7.32 -4.29 -10.77
C ARG A 192 6.76 -4.71 -9.41
N VAL A 193 5.80 -3.94 -8.88
CA VAL A 193 5.11 -4.29 -7.63
C VAL A 193 4.27 -5.56 -7.82
N ARG A 194 3.48 -5.63 -8.91
CA ARG A 194 2.70 -6.82 -9.27
C ARG A 194 3.59 -8.06 -9.31
N ASP A 195 4.67 -8.01 -10.06
CA ASP A 195 5.58 -9.14 -10.26
C ASP A 195 6.22 -9.59 -8.95
N SER A 196 6.57 -8.65 -8.08
CA SER A 196 7.14 -8.99 -6.77
C SER A 196 6.18 -9.79 -5.90
N TYR A 197 4.93 -9.34 -5.81
CA TYR A 197 3.90 -10.00 -5.02
C TYR A 197 3.41 -11.30 -5.66
N ALA A 198 3.27 -11.35 -6.99
CA ALA A 198 2.91 -12.55 -7.72
C ALA A 198 3.98 -13.64 -7.58
N LEU A 199 5.27 -13.29 -7.67
CA LEU A 199 6.37 -14.22 -7.43
C LEU A 199 6.36 -14.74 -5.99
N ALA A 200 6.21 -13.85 -5.00
CA ALA A 200 6.14 -14.27 -3.60
C ALA A 200 4.97 -15.22 -3.33
N ALA A 201 3.81 -14.97 -3.94
CA ALA A 201 2.65 -15.86 -3.84
C ALA A 201 2.92 -17.23 -4.47
N ARG A 202 3.53 -17.26 -5.67
CA ARG A 202 3.90 -18.51 -6.37
C ARG A 202 4.89 -19.36 -5.59
N ASP A 203 5.86 -18.73 -4.95
CA ASP A 203 6.90 -19.46 -4.20
C ASP A 203 6.31 -20.32 -3.07
N VAL A 204 5.14 -20.00 -2.60
CA VAL A 204 4.47 -20.66 -1.47
C VAL A 204 3.10 -21.27 -1.82
N ASP A 205 2.76 -21.38 -3.10
CA ASP A 205 1.41 -21.74 -3.54
C ASP A 205 0.31 -20.96 -2.80
N GLY A 206 0.60 -19.68 -2.54
CA GLY A 206 -0.29 -18.75 -1.82
C GLY A 206 -1.23 -18.03 -2.78
N TRP A 207 -2.23 -17.34 -2.25
CA TRP A 207 -3.16 -16.56 -3.06
C TRP A 207 -2.59 -15.19 -3.40
N PHE A 208 -2.80 -14.73 -4.63
CA PHE A 208 -2.42 -13.39 -5.06
C PHE A 208 -3.64 -12.47 -5.10
N LEU A 209 -3.57 -11.35 -4.38
CA LEU A 209 -4.65 -10.38 -4.23
C LEU A 209 -4.23 -9.05 -4.88
N PRO A 210 -4.59 -8.80 -6.15
CA PRO A 210 -4.01 -7.74 -7.00
C PRO A 210 -4.61 -6.35 -6.75
N ALA A 211 -4.66 -5.85 -5.50
CA ALA A 211 -5.35 -4.61 -5.18
C ALA A 211 -4.75 -3.38 -5.86
N GLY A 212 -3.43 -3.33 -6.06
CA GLY A 212 -2.81 -2.28 -6.86
C GLY A 212 -3.27 -2.28 -8.32
N GLN A 213 -3.58 -3.43 -8.90
CA GLN A 213 -4.11 -3.51 -10.26
C GLN A 213 -5.58 -3.04 -10.35
N ALA A 214 -6.36 -3.19 -9.28
CA ALA A 214 -7.69 -2.60 -9.22
C ALA A 214 -7.65 -1.06 -9.27
N TRP A 215 -6.63 -0.43 -8.68
CA TRP A 215 -6.41 1.00 -8.83
C TRP A 215 -6.13 1.39 -10.28
N ARG A 216 -5.27 0.64 -10.98
CA ARG A 216 -4.99 0.88 -12.40
C ARG A 216 -6.25 0.75 -13.25
N ALA A 217 -7.03 -0.31 -13.04
CA ALA A 217 -8.29 -0.51 -13.75
C ALA A 217 -9.28 0.64 -13.50
N ALA A 218 -9.37 1.16 -12.27
CA ALA A 218 -10.23 2.30 -11.98
C ALA A 218 -9.80 3.58 -12.72
N TRP A 219 -8.49 3.79 -12.90
CA TRP A 219 -7.96 4.94 -13.66
C TRP A 219 -8.04 4.77 -15.18
N GLU A 220 -8.23 3.56 -15.72
CA GLU A 220 -8.52 3.37 -17.15
C GLU A 220 -9.82 4.08 -17.53
N ASP A 221 -10.83 4.06 -16.63
CA ASP A 221 -12.12 4.71 -16.83
C ASP A 221 -12.16 6.18 -16.32
N GLU A 222 -11.46 6.47 -15.24
CA GLU A 222 -11.43 7.79 -14.60
C GLU A 222 -10.02 8.13 -14.10
N PRO A 223 -9.17 8.71 -14.96
CA PRO A 223 -7.76 9.00 -14.64
C PRO A 223 -7.56 9.91 -13.42
N GLU A 224 -8.53 10.77 -13.10
CA GLU A 224 -8.47 11.73 -12.00
C GLU A 224 -9.06 11.20 -10.69
N LEU A 225 -9.52 9.95 -10.65
CA LEU A 225 -10.09 9.37 -9.44
C LEU A 225 -9.08 9.43 -8.28
N PRO A 226 -9.42 10.10 -7.15
CA PRO A 226 -8.46 10.33 -6.08
C PRO A 226 -8.28 9.08 -5.20
N LEU A 227 -7.42 8.15 -5.61
CA LEU A 227 -7.09 6.94 -4.86
C LEU A 227 -5.93 7.15 -3.88
N TYR A 228 -4.96 8.02 -4.23
CA TYR A 228 -3.91 8.46 -3.31
C TYR A 228 -4.38 9.59 -2.41
N GLY A 229 -3.98 9.53 -1.15
CA GLY A 229 -4.05 10.66 -0.22
C GLY A 229 -3.09 11.79 -0.58
N GLY A 230 -3.09 12.84 0.25
CA GLY A 230 -2.30 14.06 -0.01
C GLY A 230 -0.79 13.85 -0.01
N ASP A 231 -0.29 12.81 0.62
CA ASP A 231 1.14 12.44 0.64
C ASP A 231 1.59 11.65 -0.61
N GLY A 232 0.65 11.27 -1.48
CA GLY A 232 0.94 10.50 -2.69
C GLY A 232 1.35 9.04 -2.43
N PHE A 233 1.09 8.52 -1.22
CA PHE A 233 1.43 7.14 -0.85
C PHE A 233 0.29 6.43 -0.13
N HIS A 234 -0.21 6.99 0.97
CA HIS A 234 -1.34 6.40 1.69
C HIS A 234 -2.64 6.55 0.89
N PRO A 235 -3.58 5.60 1.04
CA PRO A 235 -4.82 5.61 0.27
C PRO A 235 -5.83 6.63 0.82
N THR A 236 -6.67 7.17 -0.05
CA THR A 236 -7.95 7.75 0.35
C THR A 236 -8.92 6.64 0.80
N VAL A 237 -10.12 7.01 1.26
CA VAL A 237 -11.19 6.04 1.54
C VAL A 237 -11.55 5.25 0.27
N ALA A 238 -11.58 5.90 -0.91
CA ALA A 238 -11.84 5.25 -2.19
C ALA A 238 -10.74 4.23 -2.55
N GLY A 239 -9.47 4.62 -2.38
CA GLY A 239 -8.34 3.72 -2.61
C GLY A 239 -8.34 2.51 -1.66
N SER A 240 -8.62 2.73 -0.38
CA SER A 240 -8.74 1.64 0.61
C SER A 240 -9.91 0.70 0.30
N TRP A 241 -11.04 1.25 -0.15
CA TRP A 241 -12.20 0.42 -0.47
C TRP A 241 -12.00 -0.39 -1.75
N ALA A 242 -11.35 0.16 -2.78
CA ALA A 242 -10.93 -0.61 -3.96
C ALA A 242 -10.05 -1.80 -3.55
N ALA A 243 -9.09 -1.58 -2.64
CA ALA A 243 -8.28 -2.66 -2.08
C ALA A 243 -9.14 -3.67 -1.32
N ALA A 244 -10.03 -3.22 -0.43
CA ALA A 244 -10.90 -4.11 0.36
C ALA A 244 -11.82 -4.96 -0.52
N LEU A 245 -12.37 -4.41 -1.61
CA LEU A 245 -13.14 -5.15 -2.61
C LEU A 245 -12.31 -6.26 -3.26
N THR A 246 -11.08 -5.92 -3.67
CA THR A 246 -10.17 -6.90 -4.30
C THR A 246 -9.78 -8.01 -3.32
N LEU A 247 -9.47 -7.65 -2.08
CA LEU A 247 -9.14 -8.62 -1.03
C LEU A 247 -10.33 -9.52 -0.72
N PHE A 248 -11.52 -8.94 -0.53
CA PHE A 248 -12.74 -9.71 -0.28
C PHE A 248 -13.06 -10.63 -1.45
N GLY A 249 -13.09 -10.11 -2.69
CA GLY A 249 -13.41 -10.91 -3.87
C GLY A 249 -12.41 -12.03 -4.11
N GLY A 250 -11.11 -11.74 -3.97
CA GLY A 250 -10.06 -12.75 -4.13
C GLY A 250 -10.09 -13.85 -3.06
N LEU A 251 -10.44 -13.51 -1.82
CA LEU A 251 -10.55 -14.49 -0.74
C LEU A 251 -11.87 -15.29 -0.77
N SER A 252 -12.97 -14.69 -1.22
CA SER A 252 -14.30 -15.31 -1.15
C SER A 252 -14.79 -15.95 -2.46
N ALA A 253 -14.23 -15.54 -3.58
CA ALA A 253 -14.77 -15.79 -4.92
C ALA A 253 -16.23 -15.31 -5.12
N HIS A 254 -16.71 -14.40 -4.25
CA HIS A 254 -18.05 -13.81 -4.35
C HIS A 254 -18.11 -12.67 -5.35
N SER A 255 -19.28 -12.48 -5.95
CA SER A 255 -19.57 -11.30 -6.76
C SER A 255 -19.45 -10.03 -5.94
N LEU A 256 -18.80 -9.00 -6.51
CA LEU A 256 -18.67 -7.69 -5.91
C LEU A 256 -19.87 -6.76 -6.20
N ALA A 257 -20.76 -7.18 -7.12
CA ALA A 257 -21.91 -6.38 -7.51
C ALA A 257 -22.85 -6.11 -6.33
N GLY A 258 -23.27 -4.87 -6.17
CA GLY A 258 -24.23 -4.47 -5.13
C GLY A 258 -23.70 -4.48 -3.69
N LEU A 259 -22.41 -4.79 -3.44
CA LEU A 259 -21.83 -4.69 -2.11
C LEU A 259 -21.84 -3.24 -1.60
N PRO A 260 -22.04 -3.02 -0.27
CA PRO A 260 -22.17 -1.69 0.29
C PRO A 260 -20.89 -0.89 0.17
N ALA A 261 -21.01 0.37 -0.23
CA ALA A 261 -19.93 1.34 -0.25
C ALA A 261 -19.79 2.04 1.11
N PRO A 262 -18.61 2.62 1.39
CA PRO A 262 -18.43 3.50 2.55
C PRO A 262 -19.40 4.68 2.54
N VAL A 263 -19.79 5.12 3.73
CA VAL A 263 -20.68 6.27 3.89
C VAL A 263 -20.08 7.52 3.23
N GLY A 264 -20.84 8.22 2.43
CA GLY A 264 -20.40 9.42 1.71
C GLY A 264 -19.74 9.18 0.35
N MET A 265 -19.54 7.94 -0.06
CA MET A 265 -19.10 7.63 -1.42
C MET A 265 -20.29 7.67 -2.37
N ASP A 266 -20.17 8.37 -3.49
CA ASP A 266 -21.24 8.41 -4.50
C ASP A 266 -21.37 7.06 -5.23
N SER A 267 -22.56 6.80 -5.75
CA SER A 267 -22.90 5.50 -6.35
C SER A 267 -22.11 5.20 -7.63
N SER A 268 -21.73 6.22 -8.38
CA SER A 268 -20.97 6.06 -9.63
C SER A 268 -19.54 5.64 -9.34
N THR A 269 -18.88 6.30 -8.40
CA THR A 269 -17.56 5.91 -7.88
C THR A 269 -17.59 4.50 -7.30
N ALA A 270 -18.59 4.20 -6.47
CA ALA A 270 -18.73 2.88 -5.88
C ALA A 270 -18.87 1.77 -6.93
N GLU A 271 -19.70 1.96 -7.96
CA GLU A 271 -19.86 0.97 -9.02
C GLU A 271 -18.57 0.79 -9.83
N ARG A 272 -17.91 1.87 -10.19
CA ARG A 272 -16.62 1.82 -10.89
C ARG A 272 -15.57 1.03 -10.11
N LEU A 273 -15.45 1.26 -8.80
CA LEU A 273 -14.47 0.54 -7.98
C LEU A 273 -14.80 -0.96 -7.83
N ARG A 274 -16.10 -1.34 -7.81
CA ARG A 274 -16.49 -2.77 -7.86
C ARG A 274 -16.08 -3.41 -9.18
N GLN A 275 -16.31 -2.73 -10.31
CA GLN A 275 -15.95 -3.21 -11.63
C GLN A 275 -14.43 -3.31 -11.78
N ALA A 276 -13.68 -2.30 -11.33
CA ALA A 276 -12.22 -2.29 -11.36
C ALA A 276 -11.60 -3.43 -10.51
N ALA A 277 -12.15 -3.68 -9.33
CA ALA A 277 -11.70 -4.79 -8.49
C ALA A 277 -12.03 -6.15 -9.14
N ALA A 278 -13.22 -6.31 -9.72
CA ALA A 278 -13.60 -7.53 -10.43
C ALA A 278 -12.70 -7.77 -11.65
N GLN A 279 -12.43 -6.73 -12.45
CA GLN A 279 -11.52 -6.80 -13.61
C GLN A 279 -10.08 -7.17 -13.18
N ALA A 280 -9.59 -6.59 -12.09
CA ALA A 280 -8.26 -6.94 -11.59
C ALA A 280 -8.17 -8.40 -11.15
N LEU A 281 -9.20 -8.92 -10.49
CA LEU A 281 -9.26 -10.31 -10.09
C LEU A 281 -9.36 -11.25 -11.30
N GLU A 282 -10.20 -10.94 -12.28
CA GLU A 282 -10.32 -11.72 -13.50
C GLU A 282 -9.01 -11.77 -14.28
N ARG A 283 -8.31 -10.63 -14.40
CA ARG A 283 -7.08 -10.53 -15.20
C ARG A 283 -5.84 -11.06 -14.50
N TYR A 284 -5.76 -10.97 -13.19
CA TYR A 284 -4.54 -11.22 -12.43
C TYR A 284 -4.71 -12.18 -11.25
N GLY A 285 -5.93 -12.60 -10.91
CA GLY A 285 -6.19 -13.43 -9.74
C GLY A 285 -5.55 -14.82 -9.80
N ASP A 286 -5.26 -15.32 -11.01
CA ASP A 286 -4.52 -16.56 -11.28
C ASP A 286 -3.02 -16.35 -11.55
N TYR A 287 -2.44 -15.27 -11.01
CA TYR A 287 -1.07 -14.81 -11.20
C TYR A 287 -0.74 -14.18 -12.54
N GLY A 288 -1.69 -13.84 -13.43
CA GLY A 288 -1.51 -13.11 -14.68
C GLY A 288 -0.15 -13.24 -15.39
N PRO A 289 0.07 -12.75 -16.59
CA PRO A 289 1.40 -12.77 -17.18
C PRO A 289 2.36 -11.99 -16.30
N VAL A 290 3.26 -12.72 -15.62
CA VAL A 290 4.45 -12.10 -15.03
C VAL A 290 5.37 -11.87 -16.20
N ASP A 291 5.34 -10.65 -16.74
CA ASP A 291 6.34 -10.27 -17.73
C ASP A 291 7.69 -10.42 -17.04
N ALA A 292 8.56 -11.23 -17.65
CA ALA A 292 9.92 -11.41 -17.19
C ALA A 292 10.63 -10.04 -17.15
N PRO A 293 11.47 -9.79 -16.16
CA PRO A 293 12.20 -8.52 -16.00
C PRO A 293 13.06 -8.21 -17.23
#